data_e1795ea07dafae7205255c48a66ab812
#
_entry.id   e1795ea07dafae7205255c48a66ab812
#
_cell.length_a   1.000
_cell.length_b   1.000
_cell.length_c   1.000
_cell.angle_alpha   90.00
_cell.angle_beta   90.00
_cell.angle_gamma   90.00
#
_symmetry.space_group_name_H-M   'P 1'
#
loop_
_entity.id
_entity.type
_entity.pdbx_description
1 polymer ?
#
loop_
_entity_poly.entity_id
_entity_poly.type
_entity_poly.pdbx_seq_one_letter_code
_entity_poly.pdbx_strand_id
1 'polypeptide(L)'
;MMRGEPKSDIKLTIVRKGDNKPLEIAMKRDIIKVQSVFAKKIEGENLLYLRISSFDTKVTNDLEKAIKENKDVKGIVLDLRNNPGGLLNQAIGVVDLFVKNGVIVSQKGRDVTDEEKFEASKFGTKTDLPLVVLVNEGSASASEIVSGALQDHKRAILVGEKTFGKGSVQAVLPIDNEKTENIKLTIAKYYLPSGRTIQAEGVTPDIIASAGKVVQSEENGLKIKEADLKKHLEGELNKVDDKLKAEEKAVKDETKKIISKDDLQNDNQLNTSLAVLKSLIIMNK
;
A
#
# COMPACT_ATOMS: atom_id res chain seq x y z
N MET A 1 27.51 -13.72 -2.36
CA MET A 1 26.37 -12.79 -2.59
C MET A 1 25.18 -13.54 -3.18
N MET A 2 23.93 -13.20 -2.81
CA MET A 2 22.75 -13.92 -3.34
C MET A 2 22.48 -13.60 -4.83
N ARG A 3 22.75 -12.37 -5.27
CA ARG A 3 22.63 -11.97 -6.68
C ARG A 3 23.79 -12.51 -7.52
N GLY A 4 23.55 -12.75 -8.80
CA GLY A 4 24.53 -13.22 -9.78
C GLY A 4 23.88 -13.47 -11.12
N GLU A 5 24.65 -13.96 -12.09
CA GLU A 5 24.19 -14.25 -13.44
C GLU A 5 22.98 -15.20 -13.45
N PRO A 6 21.95 -14.95 -14.27
CA PRO A 6 20.83 -15.86 -14.44
C PRO A 6 21.31 -17.26 -14.80
N LYS A 7 20.63 -18.29 -14.27
CA LYS A 7 20.92 -19.72 -14.44
C LYS A 7 22.22 -20.21 -13.82
N SER A 8 23.00 -19.35 -13.14
CA SER A 8 24.14 -19.79 -12.33
C SER A 8 23.70 -20.47 -11.04
N ASP A 9 24.51 -21.40 -10.55
CA ASP A 9 24.19 -22.13 -9.32
C ASP A 9 24.54 -21.27 -8.08
N ILE A 10 23.71 -21.42 -7.03
CA ILE A 10 23.94 -20.85 -5.71
C ILE A 10 23.60 -21.88 -4.64
N LYS A 11 24.44 -21.96 -3.61
CA LYS A 11 24.21 -22.75 -2.40
C LYS A 11 24.05 -21.81 -1.23
N LEU A 12 22.94 -21.89 -0.53
CA LEU A 12 22.62 -21.09 0.66
C LEU A 12 22.68 -21.98 1.89
N THR A 13 23.34 -21.50 2.93
CA THR A 13 23.32 -22.11 4.26
C THR A 13 22.37 -21.29 5.13
N ILE A 14 21.28 -21.88 5.59
CA ILE A 14 20.22 -21.23 6.36
C ILE A 14 20.26 -21.75 7.79
N VAL A 15 20.34 -20.84 8.76
CA VAL A 15 20.19 -21.13 10.18
C VAL A 15 18.81 -20.71 10.63
N ARG A 16 18.00 -21.65 11.13
CA ARG A 16 16.68 -21.38 11.69
C ARG A 16 16.69 -21.51 13.19
N LYS A 17 15.97 -20.63 13.87
CA LYS A 17 15.73 -20.75 15.31
C LYS A 17 14.90 -22.01 15.57
N GLY A 18 15.43 -22.92 16.37
CA GLY A 18 14.80 -24.22 16.68
C GLY A 18 15.39 -25.43 15.94
N ASP A 19 16.19 -25.22 14.88
CA ASP A 19 16.88 -26.30 14.19
C ASP A 19 18.30 -26.46 14.73
N ASN A 20 18.70 -27.71 15.06
CA ASN A 20 20.02 -27.99 15.60
C ASN A 20 21.15 -28.01 14.55
N LYS A 21 20.81 -27.96 13.25
CA LYS A 21 21.78 -27.99 12.16
C LYS A 21 21.44 -26.97 11.09
N PRO A 22 22.44 -26.30 10.47
CA PRO A 22 22.22 -25.47 9.31
C PRO A 22 21.63 -26.29 8.14
N LEU A 23 20.66 -25.69 7.43
CA LEU A 23 20.05 -26.27 6.25
C LEU A 23 20.80 -25.76 5.01
N GLU A 24 21.30 -26.68 4.18
CA GLU A 24 21.93 -26.33 2.91
C GLU A 24 20.93 -26.48 1.74
N ILE A 25 20.70 -25.39 1.01
CA ILE A 25 19.80 -25.36 -0.12
C ILE A 25 20.58 -24.96 -1.38
N ALA A 26 20.63 -25.87 -2.35
CA ALA A 26 21.16 -25.60 -3.68
C ALA A 26 20.01 -25.16 -4.60
N MET A 27 20.22 -24.07 -5.35
CA MET A 27 19.24 -23.57 -6.32
C MET A 27 19.94 -22.90 -7.50
N LYS A 28 19.19 -22.68 -8.58
CA LYS A 28 19.65 -21.87 -9.71
C LYS A 28 19.08 -20.48 -9.63
N ARG A 29 19.91 -19.47 -9.90
CA ARG A 29 19.45 -18.09 -10.05
C ARG A 29 18.60 -17.96 -11.30
N ASP A 30 17.56 -17.17 -11.24
CA ASP A 30 16.77 -16.82 -12.41
C ASP A 30 16.28 -15.37 -12.30
N ILE A 31 15.71 -14.87 -13.41
CA ILE A 31 15.07 -13.54 -13.43
C ILE A 31 13.69 -13.70 -12.79
N ILE A 32 13.56 -13.18 -11.56
CA ILE A 32 12.29 -13.19 -10.82
C ILE A 32 11.45 -11.99 -11.28
N LYS A 33 10.32 -12.25 -11.92
CA LYS A 33 9.33 -11.23 -12.21
C LYS A 33 8.53 -10.96 -10.94
N VAL A 34 8.84 -9.86 -10.26
CA VAL A 34 8.09 -9.43 -9.08
C VAL A 34 6.88 -8.62 -9.56
N GLN A 35 5.69 -8.99 -9.09
CA GLN A 35 4.48 -8.21 -9.27
C GLN A 35 4.41 -7.17 -8.15
N SER A 36 4.30 -5.89 -8.51
CA SER A 36 4.22 -4.80 -7.53
C SER A 36 2.84 -4.18 -7.42
N VAL A 37 1.95 -4.40 -8.40
CA VAL A 37 0.57 -3.92 -8.39
C VAL A 37 -0.39 -5.10 -8.35
N PHE A 38 -1.29 -5.10 -7.36
CA PHE A 38 -2.33 -6.10 -7.19
C PHE A 38 -3.69 -5.42 -7.24
N ALA A 39 -4.61 -5.98 -8.01
CA ALA A 39 -5.98 -5.50 -8.15
C ALA A 39 -6.95 -6.58 -7.71
N LYS A 40 -7.86 -6.25 -6.77
CA LYS A 40 -8.89 -7.16 -6.27
C LYS A 40 -10.23 -6.45 -6.20
N LYS A 41 -11.33 -7.16 -6.49
CA LYS A 41 -12.68 -6.67 -6.21
C LYS A 41 -13.08 -6.99 -4.77
N ILE A 42 -13.95 -6.18 -4.19
CA ILE A 42 -14.52 -6.43 -2.86
C ILE A 42 -15.80 -7.25 -3.04
N GLU A 43 -15.94 -8.34 -2.29
CA GLU A 43 -17.11 -9.21 -2.36
C GLU A 43 -18.40 -8.46 -2.03
N GLY A 44 -19.39 -8.54 -2.94
CA GLY A 44 -20.69 -7.89 -2.78
C GLY A 44 -20.70 -6.37 -2.96
N GLU A 45 -19.58 -5.76 -3.38
CA GLU A 45 -19.43 -4.33 -3.54
C GLU A 45 -18.84 -3.97 -4.91
N ASN A 46 -19.30 -2.86 -5.50
CA ASN A 46 -18.70 -2.31 -6.72
C ASN A 46 -17.50 -1.42 -6.38
N LEU A 47 -16.51 -1.96 -5.66
CA LEU A 47 -15.32 -1.27 -5.21
C LEU A 47 -14.06 -2.01 -5.68
N LEU A 48 -13.02 -1.24 -5.98
CA LEU A 48 -11.72 -1.75 -6.39
C LEU A 48 -10.68 -1.52 -5.29
N TYR A 49 -10.01 -2.59 -4.90
CA TYR A 49 -8.82 -2.54 -4.07
C TYR A 49 -7.58 -2.68 -4.94
N LEU A 50 -6.69 -1.71 -4.84
CA LEU A 50 -5.40 -1.67 -5.52
C LEU A 50 -4.30 -1.62 -4.47
N ARG A 51 -3.34 -2.53 -4.54
CA ARG A 51 -2.17 -2.51 -3.66
C ARG A 51 -0.91 -2.31 -4.48
N ILE A 52 -0.04 -1.42 -4.00
CA ILE A 52 1.32 -1.24 -4.50
C ILE A 52 2.28 -1.70 -3.41
N SER A 53 3.06 -2.76 -3.67
CA SER A 53 4.03 -3.30 -2.71
C SER A 53 5.40 -2.62 -2.78
N SER A 54 5.79 -2.08 -3.94
CA SER A 54 6.98 -1.24 -4.15
C SER A 54 6.86 -0.46 -5.45
N PHE A 55 7.58 0.65 -5.58
CA PHE A 55 7.57 1.48 -6.79
C PHE A 55 8.68 1.06 -7.75
N ASP A 56 8.46 0.00 -8.52
CA ASP A 56 9.31 -0.44 -9.63
C ASP A 56 8.95 0.27 -10.95
N THR A 57 9.66 -0.03 -12.02
CA THR A 57 9.53 0.65 -13.33
C THR A 57 8.19 0.48 -14.05
N LYS A 58 7.28 -0.40 -13.57
CA LYS A 58 6.03 -0.75 -14.25
C LYS A 58 4.78 -0.27 -13.49
N VAL A 59 4.94 0.22 -12.26
CA VAL A 59 3.81 0.50 -11.34
C VAL A 59 2.77 1.42 -11.96
N THR A 60 3.18 2.53 -12.58
CA THR A 60 2.24 3.47 -13.21
C THR A 60 1.40 2.81 -14.30
N ASN A 61 2.06 2.07 -15.20
CA ASN A 61 1.38 1.39 -16.30
C ASN A 61 0.44 0.26 -15.82
N ASP A 62 0.90 -0.53 -14.85
CA ASP A 62 0.12 -1.63 -14.30
C ASP A 62 -1.10 -1.11 -13.52
N LEU A 63 -0.94 0.00 -12.79
CA LEU A 63 -2.03 0.66 -12.08
C LEU A 63 -3.05 1.28 -13.05
N GLU A 64 -2.58 1.99 -14.09
CA GLU A 64 -3.44 2.54 -15.16
C GLU A 64 -4.25 1.43 -15.84
N LYS A 65 -3.61 0.31 -16.15
CA LYS A 65 -4.25 -0.86 -16.73
C LYS A 65 -5.33 -1.41 -15.80
N ALA A 66 -5.02 -1.59 -14.52
CA ALA A 66 -5.97 -2.09 -13.53
C ALA A 66 -7.20 -1.18 -13.39
N ILE A 67 -7.03 0.15 -13.42
CA ILE A 67 -8.13 1.11 -13.40
C ILE A 67 -8.98 0.99 -14.68
N LYS A 68 -8.34 0.90 -15.85
CA LYS A 68 -9.05 0.76 -17.14
C LYS A 68 -9.85 -0.53 -17.26
N GLU A 69 -9.35 -1.63 -16.70
CA GLU A 69 -10.02 -2.93 -16.72
C GLU A 69 -11.22 -3.00 -15.75
N ASN A 70 -11.34 -2.05 -14.81
CA ASN A 70 -12.39 -2.02 -13.78
C ASN A 70 -13.20 -0.71 -13.82
N LYS A 71 -13.69 -0.31 -14.99
CA LYS A 71 -14.43 0.96 -15.18
C LYS A 71 -15.82 0.99 -14.51
N ASP A 72 -16.36 -0.16 -14.16
CA ASP A 72 -17.68 -0.34 -13.54
C ASP A 72 -17.70 -0.02 -12.03
N VAL A 73 -16.53 0.14 -11.40
CA VAL A 73 -16.46 0.39 -9.96
C VAL A 73 -16.84 1.83 -9.60
N LYS A 74 -17.31 2.01 -8.37
CA LYS A 74 -17.78 3.30 -7.84
C LYS A 74 -16.78 4.01 -6.95
N GLY A 75 -15.67 3.33 -6.60
CA GLY A 75 -14.64 3.89 -5.75
C GLY A 75 -13.43 2.97 -5.65
N ILE A 76 -12.32 3.53 -5.19
CA ILE A 76 -11.00 2.87 -5.14
C ILE A 76 -10.43 2.97 -3.74
N VAL A 77 -9.90 1.87 -3.22
CA VAL A 77 -8.95 1.84 -2.08
C VAL A 77 -7.56 1.59 -2.65
N LEU A 78 -6.62 2.51 -2.42
CA LEU A 78 -5.21 2.37 -2.76
C LEU A 78 -4.41 2.01 -1.51
N ASP A 79 -3.90 0.78 -1.44
CA ASP A 79 -3.14 0.30 -0.29
C ASP A 79 -1.63 0.45 -0.51
N LEU A 80 -1.02 1.30 0.31
CA LEU A 80 0.42 1.57 0.37
C LEU A 80 1.05 1.05 1.66
N ARG A 81 0.35 0.27 2.46
CA ARG A 81 0.88 -0.29 3.71
C ARG A 81 2.06 -1.22 3.41
N ASN A 82 3.09 -1.13 4.28
CA ASN A 82 4.34 -1.89 4.15
C ASN A 82 5.07 -1.70 2.81
N ASN A 83 4.83 -0.57 2.13
CA ASN A 83 5.52 -0.22 0.89
C ASN A 83 6.70 0.72 1.20
N PRO A 84 7.96 0.25 1.10
CA PRO A 84 9.14 1.05 1.47
C PRO A 84 9.48 2.16 0.45
N GLY A 85 8.66 2.30 -0.60
CA GLY A 85 8.88 3.26 -1.68
C GLY A 85 9.52 2.64 -2.92
N GLY A 86 10.34 3.40 -3.61
CA GLY A 86 11.03 3.03 -4.84
C GLY A 86 11.30 4.24 -5.74
N LEU A 87 11.01 4.12 -7.02
CA LEU A 87 11.34 5.13 -8.02
C LEU A 87 10.44 6.36 -7.93
N LEU A 88 11.07 7.55 -7.88
CA LEU A 88 10.37 8.84 -7.82
C LEU A 88 9.45 9.06 -9.01
N ASN A 89 9.92 8.78 -10.24
CA ASN A 89 9.11 8.95 -11.44
C ASN A 89 7.83 8.08 -11.42
N GLN A 90 7.85 6.93 -10.76
CA GLN A 90 6.67 6.10 -10.60
C GLN A 90 5.70 6.68 -9.55
N ALA A 91 6.21 7.27 -8.47
CA ALA A 91 5.36 7.99 -7.52
C ALA A 91 4.66 9.17 -8.18
N ILE A 92 5.39 9.96 -8.97
CA ILE A 92 4.83 11.07 -9.75
C ILE A 92 3.76 10.56 -10.71
N GLY A 93 4.05 9.51 -11.48
CA GLY A 93 3.10 8.93 -12.42
C GLY A 93 1.83 8.39 -11.74
N VAL A 94 1.96 7.77 -10.55
CA VAL A 94 0.80 7.30 -9.78
C VAL A 94 -0.07 8.47 -9.32
N VAL A 95 0.50 9.56 -8.80
CA VAL A 95 -0.29 10.75 -8.41
C VAL A 95 -0.98 11.36 -9.62
N ASP A 96 -0.28 11.44 -10.77
CA ASP A 96 -0.79 12.00 -12.03
C ASP A 96 -2.02 11.24 -12.56
N LEU A 97 -2.17 9.94 -12.23
CA LEU A 97 -3.40 9.18 -12.56
C LEU A 97 -4.65 9.71 -11.83
N PHE A 98 -4.51 10.44 -10.74
CA PHE A 98 -5.61 10.87 -9.86
C PHE A 98 -5.74 12.38 -9.74
N VAL A 99 -4.68 13.16 -9.99
CA VAL A 99 -4.63 14.62 -9.83
C VAL A 99 -4.59 15.30 -11.20
N LYS A 100 -5.43 16.33 -11.40
CA LYS A 100 -5.60 17.00 -12.71
C LYS A 100 -4.53 18.06 -13.00
N ASN A 101 -4.05 18.74 -11.95
CA ASN A 101 -3.09 19.83 -12.08
C ASN A 101 -2.44 20.14 -10.72
N GLY A 102 -1.37 20.89 -10.75
CA GLY A 102 -0.63 21.37 -9.60
C GLY A 102 0.60 20.54 -9.29
N VAL A 103 1.37 21.00 -8.31
CA VAL A 103 2.62 20.37 -7.89
C VAL A 103 2.30 19.02 -7.24
N ILE A 104 3.03 17.98 -7.58
CA ILE A 104 2.97 16.65 -6.94
C ILE A 104 3.99 16.59 -5.81
N VAL A 105 5.23 16.99 -6.12
CA VAL A 105 6.35 17.00 -5.17
C VAL A 105 7.38 18.00 -5.65
N SER A 106 8.08 18.65 -4.74
CA SER A 106 9.32 19.37 -5.05
C SER A 106 10.50 18.78 -4.30
N GLN A 107 11.69 18.93 -4.87
CA GLN A 107 12.94 18.62 -4.20
C GLN A 107 13.78 19.88 -4.07
N LYS A 108 14.37 20.09 -2.91
CA LYS A 108 15.24 21.23 -2.64
C LYS A 108 16.58 20.73 -2.11
N GLY A 109 17.64 21.16 -2.77
CA GLY A 109 19.02 20.90 -2.40
C GLY A 109 19.46 21.74 -1.21
N ARG A 110 20.79 21.84 -1.07
CA ARG A 110 21.43 22.69 -0.06
C ARG A 110 21.26 24.17 -0.36
N ASP A 111 21.29 24.53 -1.64
CA ASP A 111 21.06 25.90 -2.10
C ASP A 111 19.54 26.11 -2.27
N VAL A 112 19.02 27.22 -1.74
CA VAL A 112 17.58 27.55 -1.75
C VAL A 112 17.08 27.82 -3.18
N THR A 113 17.98 28.15 -4.10
CA THR A 113 17.69 28.37 -5.52
C THR A 113 17.58 27.08 -6.32
N ASP A 114 18.02 25.96 -5.75
CA ASP A 114 18.04 24.63 -6.39
C ASP A 114 16.76 23.86 -6.04
N GLU A 115 15.63 24.39 -6.51
CA GLU A 115 14.32 23.73 -6.35
C GLU A 115 13.86 23.15 -7.69
N GLU A 116 13.60 21.85 -7.72
CA GLU A 116 12.97 21.16 -8.85
C GLU A 116 11.55 20.77 -8.46
N LYS A 117 10.55 21.14 -9.30
CA LYS A 117 9.13 20.84 -9.11
C LYS A 117 8.65 19.85 -10.14
N PHE A 118 7.88 18.88 -9.67
CA PHE A 118 7.19 17.90 -10.51
C PHE A 118 5.69 18.15 -10.39
N GLU A 119 5.05 18.36 -11.54
CA GLU A 119 3.64 18.74 -11.62
C GLU A 119 2.80 17.68 -12.32
N ALA A 120 1.52 17.64 -11.99
CA ALA A 120 0.55 16.79 -12.65
C ALA A 120 0.32 17.27 -14.10
N SER A 121 0.20 16.32 -15.02
CA SER A 121 -0.04 16.60 -16.43
C SER A 121 -1.53 16.71 -16.72
N LYS A 122 -1.92 17.61 -17.65
CA LYS A 122 -3.33 17.78 -18.06
C LYS A 122 -3.99 16.52 -18.60
N PHE A 123 -3.21 15.55 -19.05
CA PHE A 123 -3.68 14.30 -19.68
C PHE A 123 -3.40 13.06 -18.82
N GLY A 124 -2.78 13.23 -17.65
CA GLY A 124 -2.42 12.13 -16.74
C GLY A 124 -3.62 11.47 -16.08
N THR A 125 -4.57 12.30 -15.64
CA THR A 125 -5.73 11.81 -14.83
C THR A 125 -6.58 10.80 -15.58
N LYS A 126 -6.75 9.62 -14.98
CA LYS A 126 -7.50 8.48 -15.54
C LYS A 126 -8.83 8.23 -14.81
N THR A 127 -9.01 8.78 -13.61
CA THR A 127 -10.22 8.58 -12.82
C THR A 127 -10.47 9.70 -11.83
N ASP A 128 -11.73 10.07 -11.70
CA ASP A 128 -12.25 10.99 -10.69
C ASP A 128 -13.03 10.26 -9.59
N LEU A 129 -13.03 8.93 -9.61
CA LEU A 129 -13.73 8.11 -8.61
C LEU A 129 -13.27 8.46 -7.19
N PRO A 130 -14.17 8.40 -6.20
CA PRO A 130 -13.80 8.50 -4.79
C PRO A 130 -12.63 7.57 -4.45
N LEU A 131 -11.66 8.11 -3.72
CA LEU A 131 -10.39 7.45 -3.40
C LEU A 131 -10.10 7.51 -1.91
N VAL A 132 -9.74 6.38 -1.34
CA VAL A 132 -9.17 6.27 0.00
C VAL A 132 -7.79 5.63 -0.12
N VAL A 133 -6.81 6.13 0.64
CA VAL A 133 -5.46 5.59 0.67
C VAL A 133 -5.17 4.98 2.04
N LEU A 134 -4.70 3.74 2.05
CA LEU A 134 -4.23 3.04 3.26
C LEU A 134 -2.73 3.23 3.43
N VAL A 135 -2.33 3.62 4.64
CA VAL A 135 -0.92 3.82 5.01
C VAL A 135 -0.62 3.25 6.39
N ASN A 136 0.63 2.92 6.66
CA ASN A 136 1.13 2.55 7.98
C ASN A 136 2.61 2.95 8.14
N GLU A 137 3.22 2.59 9.28
CA GLU A 137 4.63 2.86 9.59
C GLU A 137 5.62 2.24 8.59
N GLY A 138 5.20 1.23 7.83
CA GLY A 138 5.99 0.63 6.74
C GLY A 138 5.89 1.38 5.41
N SER A 139 5.00 2.39 5.31
CA SER A 139 4.88 3.26 4.13
C SER A 139 5.98 4.32 4.16
N ALA A 140 6.90 4.31 3.17
CA ALA A 140 8.08 5.18 3.18
C ALA A 140 8.39 5.79 1.81
N SER A 141 9.08 6.96 1.80
CA SER A 141 9.65 7.58 0.59
C SER A 141 8.61 7.83 -0.52
N ALA A 142 8.65 7.12 -1.65
CA ALA A 142 7.70 7.24 -2.76
C ALA A 142 6.24 7.05 -2.30
N SER A 143 5.98 6.14 -1.34
CA SER A 143 4.65 5.96 -0.74
C SER A 143 4.17 7.20 0.00
N GLU A 144 5.08 7.90 0.68
CA GLU A 144 4.78 9.14 1.39
C GLU A 144 4.55 10.31 0.44
N ILE A 145 5.29 10.34 -0.68
CA ILE A 145 5.04 11.30 -1.76
C ILE A 145 3.62 11.11 -2.31
N VAL A 146 3.25 9.87 -2.64
CA VAL A 146 1.91 9.56 -3.19
C VAL A 146 0.82 9.90 -2.18
N SER A 147 0.91 9.37 -0.96
CA SER A 147 -0.13 9.61 0.04
C SER A 147 -0.23 11.09 0.41
N GLY A 148 0.91 11.75 0.67
CA GLY A 148 0.92 13.16 1.05
C GLY A 148 0.45 14.10 -0.06
N ALA A 149 0.83 13.84 -1.32
CA ALA A 149 0.34 14.63 -2.44
C ALA A 149 -1.17 14.48 -2.64
N LEU A 150 -1.71 13.25 -2.58
CA LEU A 150 -3.15 13.01 -2.69
C LEU A 150 -3.94 13.65 -1.54
N GLN A 151 -3.37 13.68 -0.33
CA GLN A 151 -3.94 14.37 0.83
C GLN A 151 -3.95 15.88 0.64
N ASP A 152 -2.82 16.49 0.29
CA ASP A 152 -2.66 17.93 0.12
C ASP A 152 -3.57 18.48 -1.00
N HIS A 153 -3.75 17.71 -2.08
CA HIS A 153 -4.71 18.01 -3.14
C HIS A 153 -6.17 17.75 -2.76
N LYS A 154 -6.45 17.25 -1.54
CA LYS A 154 -7.79 16.82 -1.10
C LYS A 154 -8.43 15.80 -2.07
N ARG A 155 -7.59 15.04 -2.76
CA ARG A 155 -8.02 14.06 -3.75
C ARG A 155 -8.39 12.73 -3.10
N ALA A 156 -7.81 12.41 -1.95
CA ALA A 156 -8.08 11.19 -1.20
C ALA A 156 -8.13 11.47 0.31
N ILE A 157 -8.85 10.63 1.03
CA ILE A 157 -8.78 10.52 2.49
C ILE A 157 -7.80 9.42 2.83
N LEU A 158 -6.84 9.71 3.71
CA LEU A 158 -5.87 8.76 4.22
C LEU A 158 -6.41 8.07 5.47
N VAL A 159 -6.30 6.73 5.50
CA VAL A 159 -6.72 5.89 6.64
C VAL A 159 -5.55 5.01 7.07
N GLY A 160 -5.35 4.82 8.36
CA GLY A 160 -4.35 3.92 8.91
C GLY A 160 -3.48 4.53 9.99
N GLU A 161 -2.19 4.33 9.93
CA GLU A 161 -1.20 4.81 10.90
C GLU A 161 -0.20 5.73 10.24
N LYS A 162 0.49 6.56 11.06
CA LYS A 162 1.49 7.52 10.59
C LYS A 162 2.61 6.80 9.83
N THR A 163 3.05 7.39 8.72
CA THR A 163 4.09 6.82 7.86
C THR A 163 5.49 6.98 8.43
N PHE A 164 6.49 6.40 7.78
CA PHE A 164 7.86 6.26 8.27
C PHE A 164 8.62 7.59 8.45
N GLY A 165 8.50 8.53 7.50
CA GLY A 165 9.21 9.82 7.55
C GLY A 165 10.53 9.85 6.80
N LYS A 166 10.63 9.20 5.62
CA LYS A 166 11.81 9.24 4.75
C LYS A 166 11.65 10.26 3.63
N GLY A 167 12.04 11.50 3.88
CA GLY A 167 11.98 12.61 2.93
C GLY A 167 13.30 13.00 2.28
N SER A 168 14.36 12.19 2.41
CA SER A 168 15.68 12.47 1.82
C SER A 168 15.81 11.95 0.39
N VAL A 169 16.32 12.79 -0.49
CA VAL A 169 16.74 12.45 -1.86
C VAL A 169 18.18 11.95 -1.82
N GLN A 170 18.42 10.76 -2.35
CA GLN A 170 19.76 10.17 -2.39
C GLN A 170 20.22 9.94 -3.83
N ALA A 171 21.39 10.45 -4.16
CA ALA A 171 22.09 10.13 -5.39
C ALA A 171 23.12 9.03 -5.16
N VAL A 172 23.28 8.17 -6.15
CA VAL A 172 24.36 7.18 -6.22
C VAL A 172 25.32 7.69 -7.28
N LEU A 173 26.53 8.07 -6.84
CA LEU A 173 27.53 8.69 -7.70
C LEU A 173 28.73 7.75 -7.81
N PRO A 174 29.24 7.45 -9.01
CA PRO A 174 30.48 6.71 -9.17
C PRO A 174 31.67 7.54 -8.63
N ILE A 175 32.57 6.89 -7.90
CA ILE A 175 33.77 7.53 -7.36
C ILE A 175 35.05 7.10 -8.06
N ASP A 176 34.94 6.14 -8.97
CA ASP A 176 36.02 5.68 -9.83
C ASP A 176 35.68 5.84 -11.33
N ASN A 177 36.68 5.93 -12.17
CA ASN A 177 36.53 6.05 -13.62
C ASN A 177 35.92 4.78 -14.26
N GLU A 178 36.08 3.62 -13.62
CA GLU A 178 35.57 2.33 -14.07
C GLU A 178 34.11 2.10 -13.62
N LYS A 179 33.55 3.00 -12.79
CA LYS A 179 32.19 2.92 -12.21
C LYS A 179 31.94 1.63 -11.42
N THR A 180 33.00 1.07 -10.86
CA THR A 180 32.92 -0.14 -10.03
C THR A 180 32.57 0.19 -8.59
N GLU A 181 32.98 1.37 -8.10
CA GLU A 181 32.69 1.87 -6.78
C GLU A 181 31.72 3.05 -6.82
N ASN A 182 30.80 3.11 -5.88
CA ASN A 182 29.77 4.14 -5.82
C ASN A 182 29.60 4.67 -4.40
N ILE A 183 29.44 5.97 -4.27
CA ILE A 183 29.04 6.62 -3.03
C ILE A 183 27.55 7.01 -3.09
N LYS A 184 26.83 6.76 -1.99
CA LYS A 184 25.44 7.17 -1.83
C LYS A 184 25.37 8.38 -0.93
N LEU A 185 24.97 9.52 -1.50
CA LEU A 185 24.90 10.80 -0.79
C LEU A 185 23.45 11.31 -0.74
N THR A 186 23.09 11.91 0.40
CA THR A 186 21.86 12.72 0.48
C THR A 186 22.13 14.10 -0.12
N ILE A 187 21.41 14.44 -1.17
CA ILE A 187 21.60 15.67 -1.96
C ILE A 187 20.47 16.67 -1.80
N ALA A 188 19.27 16.24 -1.44
CA ALA A 188 18.09 17.09 -1.31
C ALA A 188 17.07 16.50 -0.35
N LYS A 189 16.00 17.26 -0.09
CA LYS A 189 14.80 16.82 0.63
C LYS A 189 13.57 16.97 -0.27
N TYR A 190 12.59 16.07 -0.07
CA TYR A 190 11.27 16.16 -0.68
C TYR A 190 10.35 17.06 0.13
N TYR A 191 9.54 17.84 -0.60
CA TYR A 191 8.47 18.68 -0.07
C TYR A 191 7.17 18.37 -0.80
N LEU A 192 6.10 18.22 -0.04
CA LEU A 192 4.75 17.96 -0.53
C LEU A 192 4.13 19.25 -1.13
N PRO A 193 3.00 19.18 -1.84
CA PRO A 193 2.35 20.34 -2.45
C PRO A 193 2.10 21.50 -1.48
N SER A 194 1.77 21.22 -0.23
CA SER A 194 1.59 22.23 0.83
C SER A 194 2.89 22.89 1.31
N GLY A 195 4.06 22.45 0.84
CA GLY A 195 5.38 22.92 1.27
C GLY A 195 5.91 22.23 2.51
N ARG A 196 5.17 21.31 3.13
CA ARG A 196 5.64 20.53 4.29
C ARG A 196 6.68 19.48 3.88
N THR A 197 7.63 19.21 4.76
CA THR A 197 8.61 18.16 4.57
C THR A 197 8.08 16.80 5.05
N ILE A 198 8.56 15.72 4.43
CA ILE A 198 8.30 14.36 4.88
C ILE A 198 9.39 13.92 5.90
N GLN A 199 10.59 14.51 5.82
CA GLN A 199 11.77 14.05 6.56
C GLN A 199 11.57 14.11 8.07
N ALA A 200 11.65 12.96 8.73
CA ALA A 200 11.43 12.72 10.17
C ALA A 200 9.98 13.03 10.66
N GLU A 201 9.14 13.55 9.77
CA GLU A 201 7.76 13.96 10.08
C GLU A 201 6.75 12.89 9.64
N GLY A 202 6.99 12.28 8.46
CA GLY A 202 6.02 11.37 7.83
C GLY A 202 4.74 12.07 7.38
N VAL A 203 3.77 11.26 6.97
CA VAL A 203 2.42 11.67 6.63
C VAL A 203 1.47 11.11 7.69
N THR A 204 0.72 11.99 8.34
CA THR A 204 -0.32 11.60 9.32
C THR A 204 -1.62 11.36 8.57
N PRO A 205 -2.26 10.19 8.71
CA PRO A 205 -3.53 9.93 8.07
C PRO A 205 -4.64 10.83 8.63
N ASP A 206 -5.67 11.08 7.80
CA ASP A 206 -6.85 11.87 8.21
C ASP A 206 -7.71 11.09 9.21
N ILE A 207 -7.72 9.76 9.09
CA ILE A 207 -8.45 8.86 9.98
C ILE A 207 -7.47 7.81 10.51
N ILE A 208 -7.23 7.86 11.82
CA ILE A 208 -6.37 6.87 12.49
C ILE A 208 -7.14 5.57 12.66
N ALA A 209 -6.57 4.49 12.17
CA ALA A 209 -7.09 3.13 12.32
C ALA A 209 -5.94 2.18 12.65
N SER A 210 -6.03 1.50 13.78
CA SER A 210 -5.01 0.52 14.20
C SER A 210 -5.11 -0.77 13.40
N ALA A 211 -3.95 -1.40 13.17
CA ALA A 211 -3.89 -2.73 12.59
C ALA A 211 -4.58 -3.76 13.50
N GLY A 212 -5.07 -4.85 12.91
CA GLY A 212 -5.69 -5.96 13.65
C GLY A 212 -7.09 -6.31 13.15
N LYS A 213 -7.76 -7.14 13.92
CA LYS A 213 -9.14 -7.57 13.63
C LYS A 213 -10.14 -6.48 14.00
N VAL A 214 -11.26 -6.44 13.28
CA VAL A 214 -12.41 -5.62 13.65
C VAL A 214 -12.90 -6.11 15.03
N VAL A 215 -12.84 -5.22 16.02
CA VAL A 215 -13.44 -5.50 17.33
C VAL A 215 -14.95 -5.42 17.15
N GLN A 216 -15.60 -6.56 17.00
CA GLN A 216 -17.05 -6.62 17.22
C GLN A 216 -17.22 -6.39 18.73
N SER A 217 -17.85 -5.27 19.11
CA SER A 217 -18.35 -5.16 20.48
C SER A 217 -19.29 -6.34 20.67
N GLU A 218 -18.91 -7.31 21.53
CA GLU A 218 -19.89 -8.25 22.05
C GLU A 218 -20.99 -7.37 22.64
N GLU A 219 -22.16 -7.40 22.02
CA GLU A 219 -23.35 -6.76 22.58
C GLU A 219 -23.75 -7.53 23.86
N ASN A 220 -22.92 -7.43 24.89
CA ASN A 220 -23.27 -7.81 26.26
C ASN A 220 -24.15 -6.73 26.87
N GLY A 221 -25.27 -6.50 26.25
CA GLY A 221 -26.34 -5.66 26.77
C GLY A 221 -27.64 -6.14 26.16
N LEU A 222 -28.58 -6.55 27.00
CA LEU A 222 -29.95 -6.92 26.67
C LEU A 222 -30.62 -5.82 25.81
N LYS A 223 -30.30 -5.78 24.51
CA LYS A 223 -31.12 -5.12 23.49
C LYS A 223 -32.08 -6.14 22.92
N ILE A 224 -33.18 -6.37 23.65
CA ILE A 224 -34.32 -7.14 23.14
C ILE A 224 -34.91 -6.30 22.02
N LYS A 225 -34.65 -6.67 20.78
CA LYS A 225 -35.41 -6.15 19.64
C LYS A 225 -36.71 -6.94 19.55
N GLU A 226 -37.80 -6.27 19.28
CA GLU A 226 -39.13 -6.90 19.18
C GLU A 226 -39.17 -8.07 18.18
N ALA A 227 -38.27 -8.08 17.18
CA ALA A 227 -38.09 -9.17 16.23
C ALA A 227 -37.41 -10.43 16.84
N ASP A 228 -36.72 -10.30 17.97
CA ASP A 228 -35.92 -11.40 18.56
C ASP A 228 -36.70 -12.25 19.57
N LEU A 229 -37.87 -11.80 19.99
CA LEU A 229 -38.73 -12.50 20.93
C LEU A 229 -39.30 -13.85 20.44
N LYS A 230 -39.19 -14.13 19.15
CA LYS A 230 -39.74 -15.38 18.52
C LYS A 230 -38.71 -16.43 18.14
N LYS A 231 -37.39 -16.19 18.32
CA LYS A 231 -36.32 -17.10 17.85
C LYS A 231 -35.41 -17.70 18.91
N HIS A 232 -35.81 -17.74 20.16
CA HIS A 232 -34.94 -18.16 21.28
C HIS A 232 -34.84 -19.68 21.50
N LEU A 233 -35.26 -20.54 20.59
CA LEU A 233 -35.34 -22.00 20.83
C LEU A 233 -34.48 -22.89 19.90
N GLU A 234 -33.66 -22.35 18.98
CA GLU A 234 -32.99 -23.19 17.97
C GLU A 234 -31.45 -23.03 17.85
N GLY A 235 -30.73 -22.44 18.79
CA GLY A 235 -29.34 -21.98 18.56
C GLY A 235 -28.23 -22.61 19.42
N GLU A 236 -28.37 -23.76 20.08
CA GLU A 236 -27.33 -24.29 20.98
C GLU A 236 -26.58 -25.58 20.55
N LEU A 237 -26.51 -25.87 19.27
CA LEU A 237 -25.78 -27.07 18.81
C LEU A 237 -24.86 -26.75 17.63
N ASN A 238 -23.69 -26.14 17.82
CA ASN A 238 -22.53 -26.27 16.90
C ASN A 238 -21.37 -25.37 17.34
N LYS A 239 -20.60 -25.78 18.32
CA LYS A 239 -19.26 -25.21 18.62
C LYS A 239 -18.30 -26.35 18.92
N VAL A 240 -17.66 -26.91 17.90
CA VAL A 240 -16.33 -27.59 18.02
C VAL A 240 -15.70 -27.68 16.61
N ASP A 241 -14.42 -27.40 16.55
CA ASP A 241 -13.45 -27.60 15.46
C ASP A 241 -13.12 -26.41 14.55
N ASP A 242 -12.15 -25.59 14.97
CA ASP A 242 -11.30 -24.82 14.04
C ASP A 242 -10.01 -24.31 14.72
N LYS A 243 -9.01 -25.21 14.90
CA LYS A 243 -7.67 -24.78 15.37
C LYS A 243 -6.46 -25.24 14.53
N LEU A 244 -6.64 -25.87 13.37
CA LEU A 244 -5.52 -26.50 12.63
C LEU A 244 -5.30 -25.98 11.19
N LYS A 245 -5.84 -24.85 10.76
CA LYS A 245 -5.74 -24.39 9.36
C LYS A 245 -5.09 -23.02 9.14
N ALA A 246 -4.35 -22.47 10.12
CA ALA A 246 -3.87 -21.08 10.04
C ALA A 246 -2.56 -20.86 9.25
N GLU A 247 -1.71 -21.85 9.05
CA GLU A 247 -0.37 -21.65 8.49
C GLU A 247 -0.24 -21.83 6.97
N GLU A 248 -1.14 -22.54 6.31
CA GLU A 248 -1.15 -22.68 4.82
C GLU A 248 -1.83 -21.52 4.08
N LYS A 249 -2.47 -20.60 4.79
CA LYS A 249 -3.31 -19.53 4.22
C LYS A 249 -2.53 -18.35 3.64
N ALA A 250 -1.32 -18.06 4.15
CA ALA A 250 -0.59 -16.83 3.83
C ALA A 250 -0.07 -16.76 2.37
N VAL A 251 0.28 -17.89 1.74
CA VAL A 251 0.84 -17.91 0.37
C VAL A 251 -0.27 -17.95 -0.70
N LYS A 252 -1.47 -18.39 -0.35
CA LYS A 252 -2.60 -18.47 -1.29
C LYS A 252 -3.38 -17.16 -1.47
N ASP A 253 -3.15 -16.16 -0.62
CA ASP A 253 -3.98 -14.93 -0.59
C ASP A 253 -3.62 -13.91 -1.67
N GLU A 254 -2.38 -13.90 -2.17
CA GLU A 254 -1.97 -12.96 -3.22
C GLU A 254 -2.58 -13.29 -4.60
N THR A 255 -3.00 -14.53 -4.83
CA THR A 255 -3.60 -14.97 -6.11
C THR A 255 -5.10 -14.80 -6.18
N LYS A 256 -5.79 -14.54 -5.06
CA LYS A 256 -7.22 -14.29 -5.05
C LYS A 256 -7.54 -12.93 -5.67
N LYS A 257 -8.45 -12.92 -6.64
CA LYS A 257 -8.95 -11.69 -7.29
C LYS A 257 -10.06 -10.98 -6.51
N ILE A 258 -10.53 -11.55 -5.41
CA ILE A 258 -11.64 -11.05 -4.60
C ILE A 258 -11.23 -11.04 -3.14
N ILE A 259 -11.52 -9.94 -2.44
CA ILE A 259 -11.42 -9.83 -0.98
C ILE A 259 -12.75 -10.26 -0.39
N SER A 260 -12.74 -11.29 0.44
CA SER A 260 -13.92 -11.83 1.08
C SER A 260 -14.34 -11.03 2.32
N LYS A 261 -15.56 -11.29 2.80
CA LYS A 261 -16.02 -10.70 4.08
C LYS A 261 -15.16 -11.12 5.27
N ASP A 262 -14.65 -12.35 5.27
CA ASP A 262 -13.73 -12.83 6.31
C ASP A 262 -12.39 -12.10 6.30
N ASP A 263 -11.86 -11.78 5.09
CA ASP A 263 -10.64 -10.98 4.96
C ASP A 263 -10.86 -9.58 5.56
N LEU A 264 -12.04 -8.98 5.35
CA LEU A 264 -12.40 -7.67 5.92
C LEU A 264 -12.53 -7.69 7.44
N GLN A 265 -13.04 -8.78 8.04
CA GLN A 265 -13.12 -8.92 9.49
C GLN A 265 -11.73 -9.01 10.15
N ASN A 266 -10.73 -9.50 9.41
CA ASN A 266 -9.37 -9.64 9.88
C ASN A 266 -8.49 -8.42 9.61
N ASP A 267 -8.99 -7.39 8.89
CA ASP A 267 -8.27 -6.16 8.54
C ASP A 267 -9.11 -4.92 8.89
N ASN A 268 -8.95 -4.44 10.12
CA ASN A 268 -9.67 -3.27 10.63
C ASN A 268 -9.39 -1.99 9.81
N GLN A 269 -8.15 -1.79 9.35
CA GLN A 269 -7.79 -0.62 8.55
C GLN A 269 -8.52 -0.65 7.19
N LEU A 270 -8.53 -1.80 6.53
CA LEU A 270 -9.24 -1.97 5.26
C LEU A 270 -10.76 -1.82 5.46
N ASN A 271 -11.33 -2.42 6.50
CA ASN A 271 -12.76 -2.29 6.81
C ASN A 271 -13.15 -0.82 7.07
N THR A 272 -12.34 -0.09 7.84
CA THR A 272 -12.53 1.35 8.07
C THR A 272 -12.45 2.13 6.76
N SER A 273 -11.47 1.84 5.90
CA SER A 273 -11.31 2.51 4.60
C SER A 273 -12.52 2.31 3.69
N LEU A 274 -13.14 1.12 3.70
CA LEU A 274 -14.35 0.85 2.95
C LEU A 274 -15.56 1.63 3.49
N ALA A 275 -15.70 1.78 4.80
CA ALA A 275 -16.75 2.59 5.40
C ALA A 275 -16.63 4.06 4.98
N VAL A 276 -15.40 4.62 5.03
CA VAL A 276 -15.10 5.98 4.56
C VAL A 276 -15.38 6.13 3.08
N LEU A 277 -14.92 5.18 2.24
CA LEU A 277 -15.14 5.23 0.80
C LEU A 277 -16.63 5.21 0.43
N LYS A 278 -17.43 4.38 1.11
CA LYS A 278 -18.91 4.36 0.93
C LYS A 278 -19.54 5.69 1.30
N SER A 279 -19.09 6.33 2.36
CA SER A 279 -19.57 7.67 2.75
C SER A 279 -19.25 8.71 1.67
N LEU A 280 -18.04 8.71 1.11
CA LEU A 280 -17.65 9.57 0.00
C LEU A 280 -18.52 9.35 -1.24
N ILE A 281 -18.84 8.10 -1.58
CA ILE A 281 -19.70 7.76 -2.73
C ILE A 281 -21.12 8.29 -2.54
N ILE A 282 -21.64 8.25 -1.32
CA ILE A 282 -22.98 8.77 -1.00
C ILE A 282 -23.01 10.29 -1.11
N MET A 283 -21.98 10.97 -0.62
CA MET A 283 -21.88 12.44 -0.64
C MET A 283 -21.66 13.02 -2.04
N ASN A 284 -21.11 12.25 -2.97
CA ASN A 284 -20.84 12.66 -4.36
C ASN A 284 -21.97 12.31 -5.34
N LYS A 285 -23.11 11.83 -4.85
CA LYS A 285 -24.35 11.62 -5.63
C LYS A 285 -25.17 12.91 -5.69
#